data_fa74477d18ee4d2271971d14be8c51e6
#
_entry.id   fa74477d18ee4d2271971d14be8c51e6
#
_cell.length_a   1.000
_cell.length_b   1.000
_cell.length_c   1.000
_cell.angle_alpha   90.00
_cell.angle_beta   90.00
_cell.angle_gamma   90.00
#
_symmetry.space_group_name_H-M   'P 1'
#
loop_
_entity.id
_entity.type
_entity.pdbx_description
1 polymer ?
#
loop_
_entity_poly.entity_id
_entity_poly.type
_entity_poly.pdbx_seq_one_letter_code
_entity_poly.pdbx_strand_id
1 'polypeptide(L)'
;MSILELTAVELGKKIKDKEITVVEATKAALEQIKAVEGDVHGYVSYDEESALKRAEEVQKGIDDGTYTGPLAGVPMAIKDNICTKGYTTTCSSKILENFVPTYSAQAVENLIKEGVVFLGKTNMDEFAMGSTTETSAYGVTKNPWDLEKVPGGSSGGSAAAVAANECFMALGSDTGGSIRQPASYCGVTGIKPTYGTVSRYGLIAYGSSL
;
A
#
# COMPACT_ATOMS: atom_id res chain seq x y z
N MET A 1 20.20 13.21 2.80
CA MET A 1 18.93 12.53 3.20
C MET A 1 18.46 11.75 2.00
N SER A 2 18.28 10.46 2.13
CA SER A 2 17.76 9.61 1.05
C SER A 2 16.29 9.97 0.75
N ILE A 3 15.84 9.79 -0.48
CA ILE A 3 14.42 9.96 -0.83
C ILE A 3 13.53 9.09 0.09
N LEU A 4 14.00 7.88 0.39
CA LEU A 4 13.26 6.91 1.22
C LEU A 4 13.17 7.26 2.72
N GLU A 5 13.90 8.26 3.19
CA GLU A 5 13.84 8.75 4.58
C GLU A 5 12.81 9.87 4.76
N LEU A 6 12.19 10.34 3.67
CA LEU A 6 11.16 11.39 3.70
C LEU A 6 9.83 10.80 4.13
N THR A 7 9.03 11.59 4.86
CA THR A 7 7.61 11.29 5.03
C THR A 7 6.84 11.52 3.73
N ALA A 8 5.65 10.93 3.58
CA ALA A 8 4.80 11.14 2.40
C ALA A 8 4.51 12.63 2.15
N VAL A 9 4.32 13.41 3.21
CA VAL A 9 4.06 14.87 3.12
C VAL A 9 5.30 15.64 2.65
N GLU A 10 6.47 15.31 3.19
CA GLU A 10 7.74 15.93 2.78
C GLU A 10 8.06 15.60 1.33
N LEU A 11 7.87 14.33 0.92
CA LEU A 11 8.04 13.93 -0.47
C LEU A 11 7.10 14.69 -1.40
N GLY A 12 5.80 14.72 -1.08
CA GLY A 12 4.82 15.44 -1.89
C GLY A 12 5.15 16.94 -2.02
N LYS A 13 5.69 17.56 -0.96
CA LYS A 13 6.19 18.92 -1.02
C LYS A 13 7.38 19.06 -1.96
N LYS A 14 8.40 18.19 -1.84
CA LYS A 14 9.59 18.22 -2.70
C LYS A 14 9.27 17.96 -4.18
N ILE A 15 8.28 17.12 -4.45
CA ILE A 15 7.79 16.92 -5.82
C ILE A 15 7.16 18.20 -6.38
N LYS A 16 6.31 18.89 -5.61
CA LYS A 16 5.72 20.16 -6.02
C LYS A 16 6.75 21.27 -6.20
N ASP A 17 7.75 21.31 -5.33
CA ASP A 17 8.86 22.27 -5.40
C ASP A 17 9.85 21.94 -6.52
N LYS A 18 9.62 20.85 -7.28
CA LYS A 18 10.45 20.33 -8.38
C LYS A 18 11.88 19.95 -7.95
N GLU A 19 12.06 19.60 -6.68
CA GLU A 19 13.32 19.10 -6.14
C GLU A 19 13.51 17.61 -6.41
N ILE A 20 12.41 16.86 -6.52
CA ILE A 20 12.34 15.42 -6.81
C ILE A 20 11.25 15.22 -7.85
N THR A 21 11.50 14.37 -8.85
CA THR A 21 10.45 13.96 -9.79
C THR A 21 9.65 12.77 -9.26
N VAL A 22 8.41 12.62 -9.74
CA VAL A 22 7.58 11.45 -9.41
C VAL A 22 8.25 10.15 -9.84
N VAL A 23 8.93 10.18 -11.00
CA VAL A 23 9.66 9.01 -11.53
C VAL A 23 10.84 8.63 -10.65
N GLU A 24 11.61 9.60 -10.14
CA GLU A 24 12.71 9.34 -9.20
C GLU A 24 12.19 8.72 -7.90
N ALA A 25 11.12 9.27 -7.31
CA ALA A 25 10.52 8.74 -6.09
C ALA A 25 9.99 7.31 -6.30
N THR A 26 9.34 7.06 -7.43
CA THR A 26 8.81 5.72 -7.77
C THR A 26 9.93 4.72 -8.00
N LYS A 27 11.00 5.09 -8.71
CA LYS A 27 12.17 4.23 -8.91
C LYS A 27 12.86 3.89 -7.59
N ALA A 28 13.03 4.87 -6.69
CA ALA A 28 13.64 4.62 -5.38
C ALA A 28 12.84 3.59 -4.57
N ALA A 29 11.51 3.69 -4.56
CA ALA A 29 10.65 2.71 -3.90
C ALA A 29 10.73 1.31 -4.56
N LEU A 30 10.71 1.23 -5.89
CA LEU A 30 10.83 -0.04 -6.62
C LEU A 30 12.20 -0.72 -6.43
N GLU A 31 13.27 0.05 -6.38
CA GLU A 31 14.62 -0.46 -6.08
C GLU A 31 14.67 -1.01 -4.64
N GLN A 32 14.04 -0.33 -3.69
CA GLN A 32 13.95 -0.81 -2.31
C GLN A 32 13.15 -2.12 -2.23
N ILE A 33 12.00 -2.22 -2.91
CA ILE A 33 11.25 -3.48 -3.01
C ILE A 33 12.15 -4.60 -3.52
N LYS A 34 12.87 -4.39 -4.61
CA LYS A 34 13.79 -5.41 -5.17
C LYS A 34 14.89 -5.82 -4.19
N ALA A 35 15.33 -4.91 -3.33
CA ALA A 35 16.42 -5.15 -2.40
C ALA A 35 15.98 -5.97 -1.16
N VAL A 36 14.75 -5.79 -0.66
CA VAL A 36 14.36 -6.33 0.64
C VAL A 36 13.13 -7.25 0.62
N GLU A 37 12.31 -7.21 -0.42
CA GLU A 37 11.06 -7.97 -0.49
C GLU A 37 11.28 -9.50 -0.44
N GLY A 38 12.43 -9.97 -0.90
CA GLY A 38 12.83 -11.38 -0.78
C GLY A 38 12.90 -11.88 0.67
N ASP A 39 13.16 -11.00 1.62
CA ASP A 39 13.22 -11.31 3.04
C ASP A 39 11.93 -10.91 3.78
N VAL A 40 11.32 -9.77 3.42
CA VAL A 40 10.17 -9.19 4.13
C VAL A 40 8.85 -9.83 3.72
N HIS A 41 8.65 -10.12 2.44
CA HIS A 41 7.38 -10.63 1.87
C HIS A 41 6.18 -9.72 2.19
N GLY A 42 6.35 -8.41 2.01
CA GLY A 42 5.32 -7.40 2.27
C GLY A 42 4.26 -7.35 1.18
N TYR A 43 4.57 -7.80 -0.06
CA TYR A 43 3.66 -7.76 -1.20
C TYR A 43 3.19 -9.15 -1.62
N VAL A 44 1.96 -9.23 -2.12
CA VAL A 44 1.46 -10.37 -2.92
C VAL A 44 1.88 -10.18 -4.38
N SER A 45 1.82 -8.94 -4.85
CA SER A 45 2.23 -8.57 -6.21
C SER A 45 2.58 -7.09 -6.30
N TYR A 46 3.55 -6.76 -7.15
CA TYR A 46 3.84 -5.40 -7.56
C TYR A 46 4.12 -5.36 -9.07
N ASP A 47 3.92 -4.21 -9.69
CA ASP A 47 4.04 -4.03 -11.14
C ASP A 47 4.85 -2.77 -11.43
N GLU A 48 6.14 -2.97 -11.73
CA GLU A 48 7.09 -1.91 -12.00
C GLU A 48 6.72 -1.10 -13.25
N GLU A 49 6.29 -1.77 -14.32
CA GLU A 49 5.96 -1.10 -15.59
C GLU A 49 4.76 -0.19 -15.42
N SER A 50 3.68 -0.70 -14.81
CA SER A 50 2.47 0.08 -14.53
C SER A 50 2.76 1.23 -13.57
N ALA A 51 3.57 1.02 -12.53
CA ALA A 51 3.94 2.07 -11.57
C ALA A 51 4.75 3.20 -12.24
N LEU A 52 5.73 2.87 -13.07
CA LEU A 52 6.54 3.86 -13.78
C LEU A 52 5.71 4.63 -14.82
N LYS A 53 4.86 3.94 -15.57
CA LYS A 53 3.93 4.59 -16.50
C LYS A 53 3.00 5.56 -15.78
N ARG A 54 2.44 5.14 -14.64
CA ARG A 54 1.60 6.02 -13.81
C ARG A 54 2.39 7.20 -13.26
N ALA A 55 3.64 7.00 -12.86
CA ALA A 55 4.52 8.08 -12.39
C ALA A 55 4.74 9.15 -13.46
N GLU A 56 4.94 8.76 -14.72
CA GLU A 56 5.07 9.70 -15.84
C GLU A 56 3.77 10.47 -16.12
N GLU A 57 2.61 9.79 -16.07
CA GLU A 57 1.29 10.42 -16.21
C GLU A 57 1.05 11.44 -15.10
N VAL A 58 1.35 11.07 -13.85
CA VAL A 58 1.16 11.96 -12.70
C VAL A 58 2.12 13.14 -12.74
N GLN A 59 3.38 12.92 -13.15
CA GLN A 59 4.33 14.03 -13.33
C GLN A 59 3.78 15.09 -14.30
N LYS A 60 3.24 14.66 -15.45
CA LYS A 60 2.61 15.58 -16.42
C LYS A 60 1.43 16.30 -15.80
N GLY A 61 0.57 15.61 -15.03
CA GLY A 61 -0.57 16.21 -14.37
C GLY A 61 -0.19 17.17 -13.23
N ILE A 62 0.97 17.01 -12.61
CA ILE A 62 1.52 18.01 -11.67
C ILE A 62 2.01 19.24 -12.43
N ASP A 63 2.72 19.02 -13.55
CA ASP A 63 3.31 20.11 -14.34
C ASP A 63 2.24 20.99 -15.01
N ASP A 64 1.10 20.42 -15.40
CA ASP A 64 -0.03 21.15 -16.01
C ASP A 64 -1.08 21.64 -14.98
N GLY A 65 -0.90 21.32 -13.69
CA GLY A 65 -1.78 21.77 -12.61
C GLY A 65 -3.02 20.90 -12.39
N THR A 66 -3.12 19.73 -13.03
CA THR A 66 -4.22 18.76 -12.80
C THR A 66 -4.16 18.18 -11.40
N TYR A 67 -2.96 17.82 -10.91
CA TYR A 67 -2.74 17.27 -9.56
C TYR A 67 -2.06 18.29 -8.67
N THR A 68 -2.81 18.85 -7.71
CA THR A 68 -2.33 19.90 -6.80
C THR A 68 -2.35 19.45 -5.32
N GLY A 69 -2.92 18.28 -5.03
CA GLY A 69 -3.07 17.71 -3.68
C GLY A 69 -1.72 17.41 -3.01
N PRO A 70 -1.68 17.26 -1.69
CA PRO A 70 -0.44 17.01 -0.94
C PRO A 70 0.17 15.63 -1.20
N LEU A 71 -0.61 14.70 -1.76
CA LEU A 71 -0.19 13.32 -2.04
C LEU A 71 0.12 13.08 -3.51
N ALA A 72 0.06 14.11 -4.36
CA ALA A 72 0.34 13.96 -5.78
C ALA A 72 1.78 13.47 -6.01
N GLY A 73 1.91 12.36 -6.71
CA GLY A 73 3.20 11.73 -7.02
C GLY A 73 3.77 10.83 -5.92
N VAL A 74 3.09 10.67 -4.78
CA VAL A 74 3.60 9.82 -3.69
C VAL A 74 3.37 8.34 -4.00
N PRO A 75 4.43 7.51 -4.00
CA PRO A 75 4.31 6.05 -4.17
C PRO A 75 3.68 5.40 -2.94
N MET A 76 2.69 4.53 -3.17
CA MET A 76 1.98 3.84 -2.10
C MET A 76 1.59 2.41 -2.45
N ALA A 77 1.25 1.63 -1.42
CA ALA A 77 0.77 0.27 -1.54
C ALA A 77 -0.69 0.11 -1.08
N ILE A 78 -1.35 -0.96 -1.50
CA ILE A 78 -2.76 -1.21 -1.20
C ILE A 78 -2.90 -2.64 -0.68
N LYS A 79 -3.54 -2.79 0.49
CA LYS A 79 -3.85 -4.12 1.03
C LYS A 79 -4.68 -4.95 0.05
N ASP A 80 -4.38 -6.23 -0.03
CA ASP A 80 -4.92 -7.13 -1.06
C ASP A 80 -6.40 -7.51 -0.91
N ASN A 81 -7.11 -6.96 0.06
CA ASN A 81 -8.57 -7.04 0.15
C ASN A 81 -9.30 -5.78 -0.35
N ILE A 82 -8.58 -4.82 -0.92
CA ILE A 82 -9.15 -3.59 -1.44
C ILE A 82 -9.20 -3.69 -2.97
N CYS A 83 -10.39 -3.73 -3.54
CA CYS A 83 -10.58 -3.85 -4.99
C CYS A 83 -9.90 -2.71 -5.73
N THR A 84 -9.05 -3.07 -6.67
CA THR A 84 -8.32 -2.13 -7.52
C THR A 84 -8.47 -2.60 -8.96
N LYS A 85 -9.18 -1.83 -9.78
CA LYS A 85 -9.46 -2.17 -11.17
C LYS A 85 -8.18 -2.45 -11.94
N GLY A 86 -8.14 -3.60 -12.61
CA GLY A 86 -6.98 -4.02 -13.40
C GLY A 86 -5.87 -4.70 -12.60
N TYR A 87 -5.94 -4.72 -11.25
CA TYR A 87 -5.00 -5.43 -10.40
C TYR A 87 -5.66 -6.66 -9.78
N THR A 88 -4.98 -7.79 -9.81
CA THR A 88 -5.46 -8.99 -9.08
C THR A 88 -5.66 -8.65 -7.62
N THR A 89 -6.79 -9.09 -7.04
CA THR A 89 -7.16 -8.84 -5.65
C THR A 89 -7.58 -10.15 -5.01
N THR A 90 -6.66 -10.76 -4.24
CA THR A 90 -6.80 -12.15 -3.83
C THR A 90 -7.23 -12.33 -2.38
N CYS A 91 -7.20 -11.29 -1.55
CA CYS A 91 -7.30 -11.43 -0.09
C CYS A 91 -6.28 -12.40 0.49
N SER A 92 -5.11 -12.53 -0.12
CA SER A 92 -4.08 -13.53 0.20
C SER A 92 -4.60 -14.97 0.20
N SER A 93 -5.61 -15.28 -0.63
CA SER A 93 -6.26 -16.58 -0.77
C SER A 93 -6.14 -17.13 -2.19
N LYS A 94 -5.93 -18.46 -2.31
CA LYS A 94 -5.99 -19.16 -3.61
C LYS A 94 -7.39 -19.19 -4.21
N ILE A 95 -8.43 -18.99 -3.41
CA ILE A 95 -9.82 -18.93 -3.89
C ILE A 95 -10.01 -17.77 -4.88
N LEU A 96 -9.32 -16.65 -4.67
CA LEU A 96 -9.40 -15.45 -5.50
C LEU A 96 -8.14 -15.22 -6.35
N GLU A 97 -7.27 -16.20 -6.55
CA GLU A 97 -5.97 -16.04 -7.23
C GLU A 97 -6.06 -15.42 -8.62
N ASN A 98 -7.20 -15.58 -9.31
CA ASN A 98 -7.44 -15.06 -10.65
C ASN A 98 -8.49 -13.92 -10.66
N PHE A 99 -8.88 -13.42 -9.49
CA PHE A 99 -9.91 -12.39 -9.42
C PHE A 99 -9.31 -11.01 -9.73
N VAL A 100 -9.74 -10.42 -10.85
CA VAL A 100 -9.42 -9.05 -11.24
C VAL A 100 -10.69 -8.21 -11.16
N PRO A 101 -10.80 -7.28 -10.21
CA PRO A 101 -11.99 -6.44 -10.08
C PRO A 101 -12.25 -5.60 -11.32
N THR A 102 -13.52 -5.45 -11.71
CA THR A 102 -13.96 -4.57 -12.80
C THR A 102 -14.12 -3.11 -12.37
N TYR A 103 -13.98 -2.84 -11.06
CA TYR A 103 -14.11 -1.53 -10.42
C TYR A 103 -13.06 -1.37 -9.31
N SER A 104 -12.79 -0.14 -8.92
CA SER A 104 -11.97 0.16 -7.75
C SER A 104 -12.80 0.51 -6.53
N ALA A 105 -12.26 0.26 -5.35
CA ALA A 105 -12.83 0.75 -4.09
C ALA A 105 -12.88 2.29 -4.10
N GLN A 106 -13.87 2.87 -3.43
CA GLN A 106 -14.03 4.33 -3.37
C GLN A 106 -12.77 5.04 -2.82
N ALA A 107 -12.12 4.44 -1.82
CA ALA A 107 -10.87 4.97 -1.29
C ALA A 107 -9.76 5.01 -2.35
N VAL A 108 -9.66 3.97 -3.18
CA VAL A 108 -8.71 3.89 -4.30
C VAL A 108 -9.02 4.93 -5.37
N GLU A 109 -10.30 5.08 -5.74
CA GLU A 109 -10.73 6.10 -6.71
C GLU A 109 -10.37 7.52 -6.25
N ASN A 110 -10.54 7.79 -4.96
CA ASN A 110 -10.17 9.09 -4.41
C ASN A 110 -8.65 9.33 -4.48
N LEU A 111 -7.83 8.32 -4.18
CA LEU A 111 -6.37 8.40 -4.26
C LEU A 111 -5.87 8.53 -5.71
N ILE A 112 -6.53 7.86 -6.67
CA ILE A 112 -6.24 8.04 -8.10
C ILE A 112 -6.46 9.50 -8.52
N LYS A 113 -7.54 10.13 -8.04
CA LYS A 113 -7.86 11.54 -8.32
C LYS A 113 -6.86 12.50 -7.69
N GLU A 114 -6.27 12.12 -6.56
CA GLU A 114 -5.21 12.90 -5.90
C GLU A 114 -3.83 12.74 -6.58
N GLY A 115 -3.72 11.85 -7.57
CA GLY A 115 -2.48 11.66 -8.32
C GLY A 115 -1.44 10.79 -7.59
N VAL A 116 -1.85 9.84 -6.76
CA VAL A 116 -0.89 8.88 -6.16
C VAL A 116 -0.39 7.87 -7.19
N VAL A 117 0.75 7.25 -6.88
CA VAL A 117 1.31 6.14 -7.67
C VAL A 117 1.18 4.85 -6.91
N PHE A 118 0.43 3.88 -7.42
CA PHE A 118 0.30 2.55 -6.80
C PHE A 118 1.46 1.66 -7.24
N LEU A 119 2.12 1.03 -6.24
CA LEU A 119 3.23 0.10 -6.47
C LEU A 119 2.75 -1.34 -6.59
N GLY A 120 1.78 -1.74 -5.75
CA GLY A 120 1.31 -3.11 -5.71
C GLY A 120 0.31 -3.39 -4.60
N LYS A 121 0.03 -4.70 -4.44
CA LYS A 121 -0.93 -5.25 -3.47
C LYS A 121 -0.16 -5.90 -2.32
N THR A 122 -0.41 -5.42 -1.10
CA THR A 122 0.31 -5.89 0.09
C THR A 122 -0.33 -7.13 0.69
N ASN A 123 0.55 -8.00 1.22
CA ASN A 123 0.18 -9.25 1.86
C ASN A 123 -0.63 -9.04 3.14
N MET A 124 -1.40 -10.04 3.50
CA MET A 124 -2.34 -9.99 4.62
C MET A 124 -2.66 -11.39 5.14
N ASP A 125 -3.24 -11.48 6.32
CA ASP A 125 -3.91 -12.73 6.71
C ASP A 125 -5.08 -13.02 5.77
N GLU A 126 -5.26 -14.29 5.40
CA GLU A 126 -6.28 -14.73 4.46
C GLU A 126 -7.67 -14.20 4.85
N PHE A 127 -8.36 -13.51 3.92
CA PHE A 127 -9.64 -12.82 4.13
C PHE A 127 -9.69 -11.89 5.35
N ALA A 128 -8.54 -11.32 5.73
CA ALA A 128 -8.37 -10.46 6.90
C ALA A 128 -8.66 -11.14 8.24
N MET A 129 -8.67 -12.48 8.28
CA MET A 129 -8.97 -13.30 9.46
C MET A 129 -7.69 -13.77 10.14
N GLY A 130 -6.99 -12.86 10.77
CA GLY A 130 -5.75 -13.14 11.49
C GLY A 130 -5.14 -11.88 12.09
N SER A 131 -3.99 -12.06 12.75
CA SER A 131 -3.29 -11.00 13.47
C SER A 131 -1.76 -11.09 13.35
N THR A 132 -1.24 -11.92 12.43
CA THR A 132 0.19 -12.20 12.30
C THR A 132 0.70 -12.17 10.87
N THR A 133 -0.19 -12.21 9.88
CA THR A 133 0.11 -12.32 8.44
C THR A 133 0.89 -13.60 8.10
N GLU A 134 0.59 -14.70 8.84
CA GLU A 134 1.13 -16.04 8.61
C GLU A 134 0.17 -16.92 7.80
N THR A 135 -1.11 -16.54 7.70
CA THR A 135 -2.14 -17.37 7.05
C THR A 135 -2.27 -17.12 5.55
N SER A 136 -1.44 -16.24 5.00
CA SER A 136 -1.41 -15.96 3.56
C SER A 136 -1.03 -17.19 2.73
N ALA A 137 -1.78 -17.45 1.66
CA ALA A 137 -1.44 -18.47 0.68
C ALA A 137 -0.24 -18.13 -0.22
N TYR A 138 0.29 -16.91 -0.10
CA TYR A 138 1.42 -16.39 -0.90
C TYR A 138 2.72 -16.28 -0.12
N GLY A 139 2.74 -16.72 1.13
CA GLY A 139 3.93 -16.71 1.99
C GLY A 139 3.74 -15.84 3.23
N VAL A 140 4.66 -16.01 4.18
CA VAL A 140 4.63 -15.33 5.48
C VAL A 140 5.34 -13.99 5.37
N THR A 141 4.66 -12.91 5.80
CA THR A 141 5.31 -11.61 5.95
C THR A 141 6.09 -11.56 7.25
N LYS A 142 7.28 -11.01 7.20
CA LYS A 142 8.17 -10.86 8.35
C LYS A 142 8.26 -9.40 8.79
N ASN A 143 8.59 -9.20 10.07
CA ASN A 143 8.81 -7.86 10.60
C ASN A 143 10.17 -7.33 10.12
N PRO A 144 10.27 -6.17 9.45
CA PRO A 144 11.53 -5.67 8.93
C PRO A 144 12.59 -5.35 10.00
N TRP A 145 12.17 -5.15 11.26
CA TRP A 145 13.09 -4.88 12.38
C TRP A 145 13.74 -6.15 12.94
N ASP A 146 13.06 -7.29 12.79
CA ASP A 146 13.54 -8.61 13.21
C ASP A 146 12.80 -9.68 12.38
N LEU A 147 13.49 -10.27 11.42
CA LEU A 147 12.93 -11.24 10.48
C LEU A 147 12.44 -12.56 11.12
N GLU A 148 12.75 -12.78 12.41
CA GLU A 148 12.22 -13.88 13.21
C GLU A 148 10.89 -13.55 13.89
N LYS A 149 10.37 -12.32 13.72
CA LYS A 149 9.15 -11.83 14.34
C LYS A 149 8.06 -11.57 13.31
N VAL A 150 6.81 -11.65 13.76
CA VAL A 150 5.64 -11.32 12.95
C VAL A 150 5.49 -9.80 12.83
N PRO A 151 5.00 -9.29 11.70
CA PRO A 151 4.70 -7.87 11.52
C PRO A 151 3.40 -7.44 12.19
N GLY A 152 2.62 -8.42 12.72
CA GLY A 152 1.23 -8.24 13.07
C GLY A 152 0.30 -8.48 11.87
N GLY A 153 -0.99 -8.23 12.05
CA GLY A 153 -2.01 -8.47 11.02
C GLY A 153 -3.41 -7.94 11.42
N SER A 154 -4.31 -8.04 10.50
CA SER A 154 -4.22 -8.69 9.19
C SER A 154 -3.56 -7.82 8.10
N SER A 155 -3.24 -6.53 8.32
CA SER A 155 -2.54 -5.65 7.37
C SER A 155 -1.02 -5.67 7.60
N GLY A 156 -0.43 -6.85 7.85
CA GLY A 156 1.00 -6.98 8.16
C GLY A 156 1.88 -6.56 7.00
N GLY A 157 1.54 -6.95 5.78
CA GLY A 157 2.26 -6.53 4.59
C GLY A 157 2.26 -5.02 4.38
N SER A 158 1.11 -4.35 4.64
CA SER A 158 1.03 -2.88 4.54
C SER A 158 1.94 -2.18 5.55
N ALA A 159 1.97 -2.67 6.80
CA ALA A 159 2.83 -2.10 7.83
C ALA A 159 4.32 -2.41 7.60
N ALA A 160 4.62 -3.65 7.18
CA ALA A 160 5.98 -4.08 6.87
C ALA A 160 6.56 -3.30 5.69
N ALA A 161 5.79 -3.13 4.59
CA ALA A 161 6.24 -2.38 3.42
C ALA A 161 6.60 -0.92 3.76
N VAL A 162 5.80 -0.26 4.61
CA VAL A 162 6.13 1.10 5.09
C VAL A 162 7.37 1.08 5.97
N ALA A 163 7.48 0.14 6.92
CA ALA A 163 8.63 0.04 7.83
C ALA A 163 9.95 -0.31 7.09
N ALA A 164 9.87 -1.07 6.00
CA ALA A 164 11.00 -1.42 5.14
C ALA A 164 11.34 -0.33 4.11
N ASN A 165 10.65 0.81 4.13
CA ASN A 165 10.78 1.90 3.14
C ASN A 165 10.48 1.47 1.69
N GLU A 166 9.67 0.45 1.49
CA GLU A 166 9.23 -0.01 0.17
C GLU A 166 8.12 0.88 -0.42
N CYS A 167 7.46 1.64 0.43
CA CYS A 167 6.49 2.67 0.06
C CYS A 167 6.42 3.75 1.15
N PHE A 168 5.86 4.90 0.82
CA PHE A 168 5.75 6.03 1.76
C PHE A 168 4.49 5.99 2.61
N MET A 169 3.49 5.26 2.15
CA MET A 169 2.23 5.01 2.86
C MET A 169 1.53 3.80 2.27
N ALA A 170 0.62 3.20 3.02
CA ALA A 170 -0.16 2.06 2.54
C ALA A 170 -1.60 2.12 3.04
N LEU A 171 -2.54 1.61 2.24
CA LEU A 171 -3.89 1.31 2.71
C LEU A 171 -3.91 -0.05 3.40
N GLY A 172 -4.61 -0.10 4.53
CA GLY A 172 -4.98 -1.31 5.25
C GLY A 172 -6.48 -1.38 5.49
N SER A 173 -6.91 -2.41 6.21
CA SER A 173 -8.28 -2.54 6.74
C SER A 173 -8.24 -2.94 8.21
N ASP A 174 -9.18 -2.45 9.00
CA ASP A 174 -9.19 -2.65 10.45
C ASP A 174 -10.61 -2.92 10.95
N THR A 175 -10.84 -4.10 11.46
CA THR A 175 -12.08 -4.47 12.16
C THR A 175 -11.81 -4.51 13.66
N GLY A 176 -10.89 -5.35 14.11
CA GLY A 176 -10.52 -5.55 15.51
C GLY A 176 -9.12 -5.05 15.88
N GLY A 177 -8.44 -4.30 14.99
CA GLY A 177 -7.06 -3.84 15.22
C GLY A 177 -6.13 -4.03 14.02
N SER A 178 -6.65 -4.50 12.87
CA SER A 178 -5.83 -4.98 11.75
C SER A 178 -5.06 -3.90 10.97
N ILE A 179 -5.12 -2.63 11.34
CA ILE A 179 -4.19 -1.56 10.95
C ILE A 179 -3.31 -1.20 12.17
N ARG A 180 -3.94 -0.91 13.31
CA ARG A 180 -3.29 -0.36 14.49
C ARG A 180 -2.28 -1.32 15.10
N GLN A 181 -2.60 -2.60 15.18
CA GLN A 181 -1.72 -3.61 15.75
C GLN A 181 -0.48 -3.85 14.88
N PRO A 182 -0.57 -4.14 13.56
CA PRO A 182 0.64 -4.27 12.76
C PRO A 182 1.45 -2.97 12.65
N ALA A 183 0.81 -1.80 12.63
CA ALA A 183 1.52 -0.53 12.68
C ALA A 183 2.34 -0.39 13.97
N SER A 184 1.77 -0.80 15.12
CA SER A 184 2.48 -0.82 16.40
C SER A 184 3.67 -1.80 16.38
N TYR A 185 3.50 -2.99 15.82
CA TYR A 185 4.55 -4.02 15.76
C TYR A 185 5.70 -3.64 14.83
N CYS A 186 5.39 -2.97 13.73
CA CYS A 186 6.39 -2.48 12.77
C CYS A 186 6.92 -1.07 13.07
N GLY A 187 6.47 -0.42 14.16
CA GLY A 187 6.96 0.90 14.56
C GLY A 187 6.58 2.04 13.62
N VAL A 188 5.44 1.91 12.92
CA VAL A 188 4.92 2.94 12.00
C VAL A 188 3.61 3.53 12.52
N THR A 189 3.20 4.69 11.98
CA THR A 189 1.93 5.31 12.34
C THR A 189 0.76 4.60 11.65
N GLY A 190 -0.19 4.08 12.43
CA GLY A 190 -1.42 3.48 11.92
C GLY A 190 -2.66 4.24 12.37
N ILE A 191 -3.54 4.60 11.44
CA ILE A 191 -4.77 5.34 11.72
C ILE A 191 -5.99 4.54 11.26
N LYS A 192 -6.90 4.26 12.19
CA LYS A 192 -8.26 3.82 11.91
C LYS A 192 -9.22 4.97 12.26
N PRO A 193 -9.78 5.67 11.28
CA PRO A 193 -10.74 6.75 11.55
C PRO A 193 -12.04 6.22 12.15
N THR A 194 -12.91 7.12 12.58
CA THR A 194 -14.26 6.79 13.03
C THR A 194 -15.02 6.06 11.91
N TYR A 195 -15.80 5.06 12.29
CA TYR A 195 -16.62 4.30 11.35
C TYR A 195 -17.48 5.22 10.47
N GLY A 196 -17.50 4.94 9.16
CA GLY A 196 -18.24 5.74 8.18
C GLY A 196 -17.52 6.98 7.65
N THR A 197 -16.37 7.36 8.20
CA THR A 197 -15.56 8.48 7.67
C THR A 197 -14.95 8.15 6.31
N VAL A 198 -14.54 6.91 6.11
CA VAL A 198 -14.02 6.37 4.84
C VAL A 198 -14.99 5.35 4.30
N SER A 199 -15.33 5.46 3.01
CA SER A 199 -16.22 4.51 2.35
C SER A 199 -15.62 3.10 2.34
N ARG A 200 -16.46 2.10 2.66
CA ARG A 200 -16.10 0.68 2.53
C ARG A 200 -16.47 0.07 1.19
N TYR A 201 -17.05 0.85 0.27
CA TYR A 201 -17.36 0.34 -1.07
C TYR A 201 -16.10 -0.17 -1.77
N GLY A 202 -16.13 -1.44 -2.20
CA GLY A 202 -15.00 -2.11 -2.82
C GLY A 202 -13.96 -2.68 -1.86
N LEU A 203 -14.17 -2.58 -0.55
CA LEU A 203 -13.41 -3.33 0.45
C LEU A 203 -14.07 -4.70 0.63
N ILE A 204 -13.33 -5.79 0.40
CA ILE A 204 -13.85 -7.14 0.67
C ILE A 204 -14.00 -7.30 2.17
N ALA A 205 -15.23 -7.59 2.60
CA ALA A 205 -15.61 -7.56 4.01
C ALA A 205 -14.98 -8.71 4.79
N TYR A 206 -14.55 -8.42 6.03
CA TYR A 206 -14.19 -9.44 7.01
C TYR A 206 -15.41 -10.30 7.41
N GLY A 207 -16.52 -9.64 7.67
CA GLY A 207 -17.79 -10.25 7.98
C GLY A 207 -18.94 -9.52 7.28
N SER A 208 -19.89 -10.26 6.69
CA SER A 208 -20.97 -9.69 5.88
C SER A 208 -21.94 -8.82 6.67
N SER A 209 -21.96 -8.97 7.99
CA SER A 209 -22.85 -8.23 8.91
C SER A 209 -22.16 -7.05 9.64
N LEU A 210 -20.89 -6.78 9.34
CA LEU A 210 -20.10 -5.73 10.01
C LEU A 210 -19.97 -4.48 9.13
#